data_38d9e01978dca1daa207666725267e75
#
_entry.id   38d9e01978dca1daa207666725267e75
#
_cell.length_a   1.000
_cell.length_b   1.000
_cell.length_c   1.000
_cell.angle_alpha   90.00
_cell.angle_beta   90.00
_cell.angle_gamma   90.00
#
_symmetry.space_group_name_H-M   'P 1'
#
loop_
_entity.id
_entity.type
_entity.pdbx_description
1 polymer ?
#
loop_
_entity_poly.entity_id
_entity_poly.type
_entity_poly.pdbx_seq_one_letter_code
_entity_poly.pdbx_strand_id
1 'polypeptide(L)'
;MKPDEYAISEFQQIIYDSLADGVFTVDMDWRITSFNRAAEKITGITREEAIGKRCFEVFRANVCETGCVIQKSIETDTAISDMPVYIVRADKKRIPITVNTALLKDSQGQVIGGVETFRDMTVITRLRQELARHHTFDDILSKNDRVLKLFNVLPQIAESDSTVLIEGATGTGKELFATAIHKHSQKKDGPFVAVNCGALPDTLIESELFGYKQGAFTDAKKDKPGRFALAENGTIFLDEIGDISPAIQVRLLRVLEEKAYEPLGSTTSVKTNARVIAATHRNLKEWVAKGRFREDLYFRINVIKLTLPVLADRKEDIPLLVDHFIQHFNLLKGKDLIGLSQRSMAAVLLYDWPGNVRELENAIEHAFVISRGQVIRLNDLPEAIHPQKEAFQIPTGLTLKEIEKHAIHQALVRNNGKKMATARELGIDKNTLRRKTNRLGIKIV
;
A
#
# COMPACT_ATOMS: atom_id res chain seq x y z
N MET A 1 -37.95 36.58 -0.39
CA MET A 1 -38.87 35.45 -0.65
C MET A 1 -39.12 34.75 0.71
N LYS A 2 -40.38 34.53 1.06
CA LYS A 2 -40.72 33.94 2.37
C LYS A 2 -40.39 32.44 2.37
N PRO A 3 -40.01 31.85 3.57
CA PRO A 3 -39.63 30.43 3.67
C PRO A 3 -40.71 29.41 3.34
N ASP A 4 -41.96 29.82 3.10
CA ASP A 4 -43.14 28.95 2.99
C ASP A 4 -43.39 28.37 1.60
N GLU A 5 -42.59 28.68 0.60
CA GLU A 5 -42.82 28.23 -0.80
C GLU A 5 -42.19 26.88 -1.16
N TYR A 6 -41.46 26.26 -0.24
CA TYR A 6 -40.86 24.93 -0.44
C TYR A 6 -41.45 23.84 0.46
N ALA A 7 -42.75 23.93 0.76
CA ALA A 7 -43.46 22.87 1.48
C ALA A 7 -43.49 21.58 0.62
N ILE A 8 -42.58 20.66 0.95
CA ILE A 8 -42.58 19.28 0.41
C ILE A 8 -43.95 18.68 0.76
N SER A 9 -44.66 18.08 -0.20
CA SER A 9 -45.94 17.40 0.06
C SER A 9 -45.70 16.29 1.11
N GLU A 10 -46.71 15.94 1.90
CA GLU A 10 -46.60 14.92 2.96
C GLU A 10 -46.02 13.60 2.40
N PHE A 11 -46.37 13.21 1.20
CA PHE A 11 -45.84 12.03 0.53
C PHE A 11 -44.35 12.18 0.16
N GLN A 12 -43.91 13.32 -0.30
CA GLN A 12 -42.49 13.61 -0.58
C GLN A 12 -41.69 13.61 0.69
N GLN A 13 -42.26 14.10 1.81
CA GLN A 13 -41.61 14.06 3.11
C GLN A 13 -41.43 12.62 3.61
N ILE A 14 -42.44 11.74 3.43
CA ILE A 14 -42.32 10.32 3.81
C ILE A 14 -41.20 9.64 3.00
N ILE A 15 -41.11 9.87 1.69
CA ILE A 15 -40.03 9.33 0.86
C ILE A 15 -38.69 9.85 1.36
N TYR A 16 -38.58 11.16 1.56
CA TYR A 16 -37.34 11.82 2.00
C TYR A 16 -36.84 11.30 3.36
N ASP A 17 -37.74 11.04 4.30
CA ASP A 17 -37.43 10.52 5.63
C ASP A 17 -37.21 9.00 5.65
N SER A 18 -37.62 8.27 4.59
CA SER A 18 -37.39 6.84 4.45
C SER A 18 -36.00 6.49 3.87
N LEU A 19 -35.28 7.47 3.34
CA LEU A 19 -33.93 7.26 2.80
C LEU A 19 -32.98 6.85 3.94
N ALA A 20 -32.13 5.87 3.66
CA ALA A 20 -31.11 5.40 4.60
C ALA A 20 -29.92 6.37 4.71
N ASP A 21 -29.64 7.11 3.66
CA ASP A 21 -28.60 8.12 3.61
C ASP A 21 -29.11 9.44 4.19
N GLY A 22 -28.24 10.15 4.94
CA GLY A 22 -28.52 11.51 5.34
C GLY A 22 -28.63 12.42 4.13
N VAL A 23 -29.67 13.25 4.08
CA VAL A 23 -29.88 14.22 3.00
C VAL A 23 -30.20 15.56 3.60
N PHE A 24 -29.53 16.60 3.12
CA PHE A 24 -29.88 17.98 3.39
C PHE A 24 -29.73 18.86 2.16
N THR A 25 -30.41 20.00 2.20
CA THR A 25 -30.31 21.04 1.17
C THR A 25 -29.86 22.34 1.79
N VAL A 26 -29.18 23.16 1.00
CA VAL A 26 -28.77 24.52 1.41
C VAL A 26 -29.22 25.53 0.34
N ASP A 27 -29.48 26.76 0.81
CA ASP A 27 -29.66 27.92 -0.05
C ASP A 27 -28.29 28.51 -0.50
N MET A 28 -28.32 29.64 -1.20
CA MET A 28 -27.13 30.34 -1.68
C MET A 28 -26.32 31.00 -0.56
N ASP A 29 -26.87 31.14 0.67
CA ASP A 29 -26.21 31.64 1.86
C ASP A 29 -25.70 30.51 2.77
N TRP A 30 -25.68 29.27 2.25
CA TRP A 30 -25.23 28.04 2.95
C TRP A 30 -26.11 27.67 4.15
N ARG A 31 -27.35 28.16 4.24
CA ARG A 31 -28.28 27.79 5.28
C ARG A 31 -29.03 26.53 4.91
N ILE A 32 -29.13 25.63 5.86
CA ILE A 32 -29.87 24.37 5.70
C ILE A 32 -31.34 24.68 5.54
N THR A 33 -31.91 24.24 4.42
CA THR A 33 -33.33 24.41 4.06
C THR A 33 -34.15 23.14 4.22
N SER A 34 -33.51 21.96 4.17
CA SER A 34 -34.14 20.69 4.49
C SER A 34 -33.14 19.75 5.16
N PHE A 35 -33.66 18.80 5.98
CA PHE A 35 -32.84 17.87 6.74
C PHE A 35 -33.67 16.61 7.03
N ASN A 36 -33.27 15.42 6.53
CA ASN A 36 -34.05 14.22 6.69
C ASN A 36 -33.75 13.47 7.99
N ARG A 37 -34.58 12.48 8.31
CA ARG A 37 -34.46 11.68 9.54
C ARG A 37 -33.13 10.91 9.63
N ALA A 38 -32.56 10.46 8.52
CA ALA A 38 -31.26 9.80 8.52
C ALA A 38 -30.14 10.79 8.86
N ALA A 39 -30.21 12.02 8.37
CA ALA A 39 -29.26 13.07 8.71
C ALA A 39 -29.27 13.38 10.22
N GLU A 40 -30.45 13.42 10.87
CA GLU A 40 -30.56 13.57 12.32
C GLU A 40 -29.82 12.44 13.07
N LYS A 41 -30.05 11.20 12.67
CA LYS A 41 -29.42 10.01 13.27
C LYS A 41 -27.90 10.01 13.11
N ILE A 42 -27.40 10.38 11.95
CA ILE A 42 -25.98 10.37 11.61
C ILE A 42 -25.26 11.50 12.35
N THR A 43 -25.80 12.73 12.34
CA THR A 43 -25.16 13.90 12.96
C THR A 43 -25.43 14.00 14.47
N GLY A 44 -26.56 13.46 14.93
CA GLY A 44 -27.04 13.63 16.30
C GLY A 44 -27.66 15.00 16.57
N ILE A 45 -28.00 15.77 15.52
CA ILE A 45 -28.63 17.09 15.58
C ILE A 45 -30.04 16.97 15.02
N THR A 46 -31.03 17.52 15.67
CA THR A 46 -32.43 17.47 15.21
C THR A 46 -32.66 18.39 14.03
N ARG A 47 -33.70 18.11 13.25
CA ARG A 47 -34.11 18.95 12.11
C ARG A 47 -34.40 20.39 12.54
N GLU A 48 -35.08 20.56 13.67
CA GLU A 48 -35.43 21.89 14.20
C GLU A 48 -34.18 22.69 14.57
N GLU A 49 -33.13 22.00 15.05
CA GLU A 49 -31.86 22.63 15.38
C GLU A 49 -31.00 22.92 14.13
N ALA A 50 -31.15 22.14 13.06
CA ALA A 50 -30.35 22.25 11.85
C ALA A 50 -30.87 23.30 10.87
N ILE A 51 -32.20 23.36 10.66
CA ILE A 51 -32.83 24.29 9.71
C ILE A 51 -32.47 25.75 10.04
N GLY A 52 -32.10 26.49 8.98
CA GLY A 52 -31.70 27.91 9.08
C GLY A 52 -30.28 28.17 9.58
N LYS A 53 -29.61 27.18 10.18
CA LYS A 53 -28.17 27.26 10.48
C LYS A 53 -27.31 27.08 9.25
N ARG A 54 -26.09 27.61 9.28
CA ARG A 54 -25.14 27.33 8.22
C ARG A 54 -24.65 25.89 8.30
N CYS A 55 -24.52 25.21 7.16
CA CYS A 55 -24.19 23.78 7.11
C CYS A 55 -22.91 23.43 7.85
N PHE A 56 -21.88 24.29 7.84
CA PHE A 56 -20.63 24.05 8.57
C PHE A 56 -20.78 24.06 10.09
N GLU A 57 -21.77 24.74 10.64
CA GLU A 57 -22.05 24.75 12.09
C GLU A 57 -22.64 23.42 12.56
N VAL A 58 -23.36 22.74 11.65
CA VAL A 58 -24.03 21.45 11.89
C VAL A 58 -23.07 20.29 11.62
N PHE A 59 -22.41 20.27 10.48
CA PHE A 59 -21.56 19.15 10.06
C PHE A 59 -20.15 19.20 10.65
N ARG A 60 -19.60 20.40 10.85
CA ARG A 60 -18.23 20.60 11.37
C ARG A 60 -17.24 19.69 10.66
N ALA A 61 -17.39 19.60 9.34
CA ALA A 61 -16.56 18.72 8.52
C ALA A 61 -15.18 19.33 8.35
N ASN A 62 -14.20 18.46 8.26
CA ASN A 62 -12.81 18.87 8.05
C ASN A 62 -12.57 19.60 6.71
N VAL A 63 -13.51 19.51 5.76
CA VAL A 63 -13.47 20.20 4.45
C VAL A 63 -14.15 21.56 4.44
N CYS A 64 -14.90 21.92 5.51
CA CYS A 64 -15.68 23.16 5.51
C CYS A 64 -14.82 24.43 5.43
N GLU A 65 -13.58 24.40 5.98
CA GLU A 65 -12.69 25.56 5.97
C GLU A 65 -11.74 25.57 4.76
N THR A 66 -11.43 24.42 4.17
CA THR A 66 -10.35 24.29 3.19
C THR A 66 -10.80 23.95 1.77
N GLY A 67 -12.05 23.55 1.58
CA GLY A 67 -12.56 23.14 0.27
C GLY A 67 -13.95 22.53 0.31
N CYS A 68 -14.95 23.34 0.63
CA CYS A 68 -16.36 22.93 0.70
C CYS A 68 -16.80 22.21 -0.57
N VAL A 69 -17.34 20.99 -0.43
CA VAL A 69 -17.70 20.11 -1.56
C VAL A 69 -18.87 20.70 -2.34
N ILE A 70 -19.88 21.26 -1.66
CA ILE A 70 -21.04 21.91 -2.28
C ILE A 70 -20.60 23.18 -3.02
N GLN A 71 -19.74 24.02 -2.39
CA GLN A 71 -19.22 25.23 -3.03
C GLN A 71 -18.51 24.90 -4.35
N LYS A 72 -17.69 23.89 -4.31
CA LYS A 72 -16.98 23.43 -5.50
C LYS A 72 -17.91 22.91 -6.58
N SER A 73 -18.99 22.19 -6.22
CA SER A 73 -20.04 21.78 -7.14
C SER A 73 -20.71 22.98 -7.80
N ILE A 74 -21.03 24.03 -7.02
CA ILE A 74 -21.64 25.27 -7.54
C ILE A 74 -20.68 25.99 -8.50
N GLU A 75 -19.42 26.16 -8.13
CA GLU A 75 -18.42 26.85 -8.95
C GLU A 75 -18.08 26.14 -10.26
N THR A 76 -18.14 24.79 -10.27
CA THR A 76 -17.76 23.98 -11.44
C THR A 76 -18.97 23.52 -12.27
N ASP A 77 -20.20 23.79 -11.83
CA ASP A 77 -21.46 23.26 -12.37
C ASP A 77 -21.45 21.73 -12.57
N THR A 78 -20.77 21.01 -11.66
CA THR A 78 -20.60 19.55 -11.72
C THR A 78 -20.96 18.90 -10.40
N ALA A 79 -21.68 17.76 -10.47
CA ALA A 79 -21.90 16.91 -9.30
C ALA A 79 -20.59 16.27 -8.84
N ILE A 80 -20.38 16.18 -7.52
CA ILE A 80 -19.27 15.46 -6.91
C ILE A 80 -19.85 14.22 -6.25
N SER A 81 -19.25 13.06 -6.51
CA SER A 81 -19.71 11.77 -5.97
C SER A 81 -18.61 11.07 -5.18
N ASP A 82 -19.04 10.29 -4.18
CA ASP A 82 -18.20 9.41 -3.35
C ASP A 82 -17.00 10.12 -2.70
N MET A 83 -17.21 11.39 -2.28
CA MET A 83 -16.19 12.16 -1.58
C MET A 83 -16.14 11.74 -0.11
N PRO A 84 -15.05 11.10 0.35
CA PRO A 84 -14.91 10.74 1.75
C PRO A 84 -14.59 11.99 2.59
N VAL A 85 -15.27 12.13 3.72
CA VAL A 85 -15.19 13.28 4.63
C VAL A 85 -15.33 12.78 6.08
N TYR A 86 -14.74 13.49 7.04
CA TYR A 86 -15.03 13.30 8.46
C TYR A 86 -15.90 14.43 8.97
N ILE A 87 -16.93 14.07 9.72
CA ILE A 87 -17.75 15.04 10.45
C ILE A 87 -17.62 14.82 11.96
N VAL A 88 -17.92 15.87 12.73
CA VAL A 88 -17.96 15.80 14.20
C VAL A 88 -19.43 15.84 14.63
N ARG A 89 -19.90 14.71 15.18
CA ARG A 89 -21.27 14.57 15.72
C ARG A 89 -21.52 15.47 16.92
N ALA A 90 -22.80 15.59 17.31
CA ALA A 90 -23.22 16.32 18.51
C ALA A 90 -22.53 15.77 19.78
N ASP A 91 -22.27 14.46 19.89
CA ASP A 91 -21.54 13.81 20.98
C ASP A 91 -20.00 13.99 20.91
N LYS A 92 -19.52 14.88 20.04
CA LYS A 92 -18.10 15.17 19.76
C LYS A 92 -17.30 14.00 19.16
N LYS A 93 -17.95 12.91 18.79
CA LYS A 93 -17.28 11.82 18.07
C LYS A 93 -17.08 12.18 16.62
N ARG A 94 -15.89 11.87 16.13
CA ARG A 94 -15.53 12.00 14.72
C ARG A 94 -15.93 10.72 13.98
N ILE A 95 -16.75 10.85 12.92
CA ILE A 95 -17.20 9.74 12.12
C ILE A 95 -16.86 9.94 10.64
N PRO A 96 -16.44 8.87 9.95
CA PRO A 96 -16.24 8.90 8.50
C PRO A 96 -17.58 8.83 7.78
N ILE A 97 -17.79 9.71 6.82
CA ILE A 97 -18.94 9.69 5.90
C ILE A 97 -18.47 9.75 4.45
N THR A 98 -19.30 9.30 3.53
CA THR A 98 -19.14 9.56 2.10
C THR A 98 -20.20 10.51 1.64
N VAL A 99 -19.81 11.55 0.90
CA VAL A 99 -20.66 12.67 0.49
C VAL A 99 -20.84 12.69 -1.02
N ASN A 100 -22.08 12.93 -1.46
CA ASN A 100 -22.38 13.26 -2.86
C ASN A 100 -23.12 14.60 -2.88
N THR A 101 -22.78 15.45 -3.86
CA THR A 101 -23.41 16.77 -4.02
C THR A 101 -24.01 16.92 -5.40
N ALA A 102 -25.13 17.64 -5.47
CA ALA A 102 -25.72 18.09 -6.70
C ALA A 102 -26.30 19.49 -6.55
N LEU A 103 -26.48 20.19 -7.67
CA LEU A 103 -27.06 21.54 -7.68
C LEU A 103 -28.58 21.48 -7.66
N LEU A 104 -29.20 22.37 -6.88
CA LEU A 104 -30.62 22.65 -6.97
C LEU A 104 -30.84 23.79 -7.97
N LYS A 105 -31.62 23.52 -9.03
CA LYS A 105 -31.94 24.48 -10.06
C LYS A 105 -33.48 24.69 -10.09
N ASP A 106 -33.89 25.91 -10.25
CA ASP A 106 -35.32 26.24 -10.44
C ASP A 106 -35.82 25.83 -11.81
N SER A 107 -37.11 26.10 -12.10
CA SER A 107 -37.74 25.81 -13.38
C SER A 107 -37.16 26.58 -14.59
N GLN A 108 -36.38 27.63 -14.33
CA GLN A 108 -35.65 28.44 -15.31
C GLN A 108 -34.19 28.01 -15.48
N GLY A 109 -33.73 26.98 -14.72
CA GLY A 109 -32.36 26.46 -14.74
C GLY A 109 -31.39 27.30 -13.89
N GLN A 110 -31.86 28.28 -13.12
CA GLN A 110 -31.02 29.06 -12.27
C GLN A 110 -30.69 28.30 -10.98
N VAL A 111 -29.45 28.33 -10.55
CA VAL A 111 -28.99 27.66 -9.31
C VAL A 111 -29.60 28.41 -8.12
N ILE A 112 -30.36 27.71 -7.29
CA ILE A 112 -31.00 28.22 -6.08
C ILE A 112 -30.40 27.66 -4.79
N GLY A 113 -29.45 26.71 -4.92
CA GLY A 113 -28.78 26.09 -3.78
C GLY A 113 -28.11 24.78 -4.15
N GLY A 114 -27.82 23.94 -3.14
CA GLY A 114 -27.22 22.63 -3.31
C GLY A 114 -27.92 21.56 -2.48
N VAL A 115 -27.85 20.31 -2.94
CA VAL A 115 -28.23 19.13 -2.16
C VAL A 115 -26.99 18.30 -1.89
N GLU A 116 -26.89 17.82 -0.67
CA GLU A 116 -25.86 16.89 -0.25
C GLU A 116 -26.49 15.62 0.32
N THR A 117 -26.03 14.47 -0.15
CA THR A 117 -26.36 13.18 0.46
C THR A 117 -25.10 12.61 1.08
N PHE A 118 -25.24 11.99 2.25
CA PHE A 118 -24.09 11.42 2.96
C PHE A 118 -24.45 10.12 3.67
N ARG A 119 -23.48 9.19 3.66
CA ARG A 119 -23.62 7.87 4.26
C ARG A 119 -22.61 7.68 5.38
N ASP A 120 -23.08 7.17 6.52
CA ASP A 120 -22.20 6.78 7.64
C ASP A 120 -21.38 5.54 7.27
N MET A 121 -20.06 5.67 7.27
CA MET A 121 -19.11 4.61 6.95
C MET A 121 -18.53 3.94 8.19
N THR A 122 -19.01 4.28 9.39
CA THR A 122 -18.43 3.80 10.67
C THR A 122 -18.43 2.28 10.76
N VAL A 123 -19.56 1.63 10.44
CA VAL A 123 -19.67 0.16 10.49
C VAL A 123 -18.76 -0.49 9.44
N ILE A 124 -18.75 0.05 8.23
CA ILE A 124 -17.91 -0.48 7.13
C ILE A 124 -16.43 -0.33 7.49
N THR A 125 -16.03 0.82 8.03
CA THR A 125 -14.65 1.07 8.47
C THR A 125 -14.26 0.15 9.61
N ARG A 126 -15.15 -0.06 10.59
CA ARG A 126 -14.92 -0.98 11.70
C ARG A 126 -14.80 -2.43 11.24
N LEU A 127 -15.69 -2.91 10.37
CA LEU A 127 -15.61 -4.25 9.80
C LEU A 127 -14.34 -4.45 8.99
N ARG A 128 -13.90 -3.44 8.23
CA ARG A 128 -12.61 -3.47 7.53
C ARG A 128 -11.44 -3.60 8.50
N GLN A 129 -11.47 -2.89 9.62
CA GLN A 129 -10.43 -2.98 10.67
C GLN A 129 -10.46 -4.35 11.39
N GLU A 130 -11.64 -4.90 11.66
CA GLU A 130 -11.78 -6.24 12.26
C GLU A 130 -11.29 -7.34 11.29
N LEU A 131 -11.63 -7.25 10.01
CA LEU A 131 -11.10 -8.14 8.97
C LEU A 131 -9.58 -7.98 8.82
N ALA A 132 -9.04 -6.78 8.96
CA ALA A 132 -7.59 -6.55 8.92
C ALA A 132 -6.87 -7.28 10.07
N ARG A 133 -7.47 -7.37 11.27
CA ARG A 133 -6.88 -8.11 12.41
C ARG A 133 -6.66 -9.61 12.12
N HIS A 134 -7.52 -10.25 11.31
CA HIS A 134 -7.33 -11.63 10.88
C HIS A 134 -6.20 -11.80 9.85
N HIS A 135 -5.69 -10.72 9.30
CA HIS A 135 -4.66 -10.68 8.28
C HIS A 135 -3.34 -10.10 8.78
N THR A 136 -3.15 -10.06 10.10
CA THR A 136 -1.99 -9.44 10.74
C THR A 136 -1.26 -10.46 11.60
N PHE A 137 0.06 -10.53 11.46
CA PHE A 137 0.95 -11.19 12.40
C PHE A 137 2.03 -10.19 12.81
N ASP A 138 2.00 -9.71 14.05
CA ASP A 138 2.75 -8.51 14.49
C ASP A 138 2.50 -7.32 13.55
N ASP A 139 3.59 -6.79 12.97
CA ASP A 139 3.57 -5.67 12.01
C ASP A 139 3.43 -6.13 10.54
N ILE A 140 3.23 -7.45 10.30
CA ILE A 140 3.13 -8.02 8.96
C ILE A 140 1.65 -8.09 8.56
N LEU A 141 1.30 -7.44 7.45
CA LEU A 141 -0.05 -7.39 6.91
C LEU A 141 -0.13 -8.19 5.61
N SER A 142 -1.05 -9.14 5.51
CA SER A 142 -1.30 -9.85 4.25
C SER A 142 -2.66 -10.55 4.22
N LYS A 143 -3.28 -10.58 3.04
CA LYS A 143 -4.44 -11.40 2.69
C LYS A 143 -4.07 -12.57 1.78
N ASN A 144 -2.81 -12.61 1.34
CA ASN A 144 -2.34 -13.61 0.41
C ASN A 144 -2.20 -14.98 1.08
N ASP A 145 -2.76 -16.02 0.50
CA ASP A 145 -2.78 -17.38 1.05
C ASP A 145 -1.37 -17.95 1.33
N ARG A 146 -0.37 -17.58 0.50
CA ARG A 146 1.01 -18.05 0.71
C ARG A 146 1.60 -17.41 1.97
N VAL A 147 1.34 -16.13 2.21
CA VAL A 147 1.81 -15.42 3.41
C VAL A 147 1.05 -15.90 4.64
N LEU A 148 -0.27 -16.09 4.55
CA LEU A 148 -1.09 -16.63 5.66
C LEU A 148 -0.62 -18.03 6.07
N LYS A 149 -0.20 -18.88 5.14
CA LYS A 149 0.43 -20.17 5.46
C LYS A 149 1.73 -20.00 6.24
N LEU A 150 2.53 -18.95 5.94
CA LEU A 150 3.72 -18.64 6.72
C LEU A 150 3.34 -18.22 8.15
N PHE A 151 2.30 -17.40 8.34
CA PHE A 151 1.82 -17.01 9.68
C PHE A 151 1.48 -18.21 10.55
N ASN A 152 0.88 -19.23 9.97
CA ASN A 152 0.50 -20.44 10.71
C ASN A 152 1.71 -21.24 11.23
N VAL A 153 2.85 -21.18 10.57
CA VAL A 153 4.06 -21.92 10.97
C VAL A 153 5.05 -21.07 11.76
N LEU A 154 4.93 -19.72 11.73
CA LEU A 154 5.83 -18.83 12.44
C LEU A 154 5.93 -19.10 13.94
N PRO A 155 4.84 -19.36 14.71
CA PRO A 155 4.94 -19.66 16.13
C PRO A 155 5.82 -20.89 16.41
N GLN A 156 5.63 -21.98 15.65
CA GLN A 156 6.43 -23.21 15.79
C GLN A 156 7.90 -22.98 15.44
N ILE A 157 8.16 -22.19 14.40
CA ILE A 157 9.50 -21.78 14.02
C ILE A 157 10.15 -20.90 15.11
N ALA A 158 9.38 -20.01 15.68
CA ALA A 158 9.86 -19.11 16.74
C ALA A 158 10.26 -19.88 18.00
N GLU A 159 9.47 -20.87 18.42
CA GLU A 159 9.77 -21.72 19.58
C GLU A 159 11.03 -22.57 19.40
N SER A 160 11.37 -22.96 18.16
CA SER A 160 12.61 -23.67 17.88
C SER A 160 13.81 -22.74 17.94
N ASP A 161 15.00 -23.25 18.37
CA ASP A 161 16.27 -22.48 18.30
C ASP A 161 17.02 -22.73 16.98
N SER A 162 16.34 -23.33 16.00
CA SER A 162 16.90 -23.65 14.69
C SER A 162 17.22 -22.40 13.89
N THR A 163 18.24 -22.49 13.02
CA THR A 163 18.58 -21.46 12.06
C THR A 163 17.48 -21.33 11.02
N VAL A 164 17.12 -20.11 10.69
CA VAL A 164 16.07 -19.79 9.69
C VAL A 164 16.70 -19.03 8.54
N LEU A 165 16.41 -19.47 7.31
CA LEU A 165 16.78 -18.77 6.08
C LEU A 165 15.50 -18.16 5.46
N ILE A 166 15.49 -16.83 5.32
CA ILE A 166 14.39 -16.09 4.71
C ILE A 166 14.82 -15.65 3.29
N GLU A 167 14.27 -16.27 2.27
CA GLU A 167 14.48 -15.88 0.88
C GLU A 167 13.35 -14.99 0.37
N GLY A 168 13.67 -13.93 -0.35
CA GLY A 168 12.71 -13.03 -0.98
C GLY A 168 13.39 -11.82 -1.61
N ALA A 169 12.78 -11.27 -2.65
CA ALA A 169 13.29 -10.08 -3.31
C ALA A 169 13.47 -8.91 -2.32
N THR A 170 14.28 -7.93 -2.70
CA THR A 170 14.46 -6.72 -1.89
C THR A 170 13.13 -6.02 -1.66
N GLY A 171 12.88 -5.56 -0.43
CA GLY A 171 11.65 -4.84 -0.08
C GLY A 171 10.42 -5.73 0.16
N THR A 172 10.52 -7.06 0.21
CA THR A 172 9.40 -7.97 0.50
C THR A 172 9.02 -8.05 1.97
N GLY A 173 9.85 -7.51 2.89
CA GLY A 173 9.60 -7.50 4.33
C GLY A 173 10.38 -8.56 5.12
N LYS A 174 11.52 -9.07 4.61
CA LYS A 174 12.34 -10.12 5.27
C LYS A 174 12.67 -9.77 6.73
N GLU A 175 13.00 -8.53 7.03
CA GLU A 175 13.33 -8.05 8.37
C GLU A 175 12.12 -8.10 9.33
N LEU A 176 10.90 -7.80 8.85
CA LEU A 176 9.68 -7.93 9.66
C LEU A 176 9.45 -9.38 10.08
N PHE A 177 9.65 -10.34 9.17
CA PHE A 177 9.56 -11.76 9.51
C PHE A 177 10.64 -12.19 10.52
N ALA A 178 11.87 -11.71 10.37
CA ALA A 178 12.94 -11.99 11.33
C ALA A 178 12.62 -11.43 12.72
N THR A 179 12.11 -10.20 12.77
CA THR A 179 11.67 -9.55 14.02
C THR A 179 10.51 -10.29 14.66
N ALA A 180 9.52 -10.71 13.88
CA ALA A 180 8.39 -11.49 14.37
C ALA A 180 8.83 -12.85 14.95
N ILE A 181 9.75 -13.56 14.28
CA ILE A 181 10.33 -14.81 14.79
C ILE A 181 11.05 -14.57 16.13
N HIS A 182 11.82 -13.48 16.26
CA HIS A 182 12.50 -13.14 17.51
C HIS A 182 11.50 -12.82 18.62
N LYS A 183 10.51 -11.96 18.38
CA LYS A 183 9.48 -11.54 19.37
C LYS A 183 8.70 -12.73 19.96
N HIS A 184 8.50 -13.79 19.17
CA HIS A 184 7.79 -15.00 19.60
C HIS A 184 8.70 -16.16 20.03
N SER A 185 10.03 -15.93 20.09
CA SER A 185 10.99 -16.97 20.46
C SER A 185 11.21 -17.02 21.98
N GLN A 186 11.91 -18.07 22.42
CA GLN A 186 12.38 -18.18 23.80
C GLN A 186 13.43 -17.12 24.16
N LYS A 187 14.01 -16.44 23.17
CA LYS A 187 15.01 -15.39 23.32
C LYS A 187 14.43 -13.97 23.11
N LYS A 188 13.12 -13.81 23.17
CA LYS A 188 12.40 -12.55 22.94
C LYS A 188 12.82 -11.40 23.86
N ASP A 189 13.26 -11.72 25.06
CA ASP A 189 13.73 -10.74 26.05
C ASP A 189 15.22 -10.39 25.87
N GLY A 190 15.92 -11.11 25.00
CA GLY A 190 17.30 -10.84 24.61
C GLY A 190 17.41 -9.82 23.46
N PRO A 191 18.63 -9.43 23.10
CA PRO A 191 18.85 -8.46 22.04
C PRO A 191 18.52 -9.03 20.65
N PHE A 192 17.91 -8.20 19.79
CA PHE A 192 17.79 -8.45 18.35
C PHE A 192 18.83 -7.59 17.63
N VAL A 193 19.86 -8.21 17.09
CA VAL A 193 20.98 -7.52 16.43
C VAL A 193 20.92 -7.77 14.92
N ALA A 194 20.51 -6.76 14.16
CA ALA A 194 20.47 -6.82 12.71
C ALA A 194 21.81 -6.35 12.10
N VAL A 195 22.26 -7.07 11.08
CA VAL A 195 23.49 -6.78 10.34
C VAL A 195 23.21 -6.95 8.85
N ASN A 196 23.40 -5.88 8.08
CA ASN A 196 23.35 -5.96 6.61
C ASN A 196 24.74 -6.32 6.07
N CYS A 197 24.88 -7.54 5.56
CA CYS A 197 26.15 -8.07 5.08
C CYS A 197 26.58 -7.51 3.71
N GLY A 198 25.65 -6.95 2.93
CA GLY A 198 25.96 -6.36 1.63
C GLY A 198 26.32 -4.86 1.68
N ALA A 199 26.13 -4.21 2.82
CA ALA A 199 26.31 -2.75 2.93
C ALA A 199 27.74 -2.32 3.22
N LEU A 200 28.64 -3.22 3.65
CA LEU A 200 29.99 -2.92 4.09
C LEU A 200 31.05 -3.71 3.29
N PRO A 201 32.24 -3.14 3.08
CA PRO A 201 33.38 -3.90 2.57
C PRO A 201 33.73 -5.10 3.45
N ASP A 202 34.30 -6.17 2.87
CA ASP A 202 34.60 -7.44 3.56
C ASP A 202 35.38 -7.29 4.85
N THR A 203 36.38 -6.44 4.87
CA THR A 203 37.22 -6.19 6.05
C THR A 203 36.47 -5.53 7.20
N LEU A 204 35.47 -4.69 6.84
CA LEU A 204 34.65 -4.02 7.84
C LEU A 204 33.53 -4.96 8.35
N ILE A 205 32.90 -5.73 7.47
CA ILE A 205 31.86 -6.67 7.92
C ILE A 205 32.45 -7.77 8.82
N GLU A 206 33.67 -8.23 8.53
CA GLU A 206 34.35 -9.20 9.39
C GLU A 206 34.58 -8.65 10.79
N SER A 207 35.14 -7.43 10.89
CA SER A 207 35.37 -6.75 12.16
C SER A 207 34.07 -6.40 12.92
N GLU A 208 32.98 -6.07 12.19
CA GLU A 208 31.66 -5.86 12.79
C GLU A 208 31.07 -7.16 13.34
N LEU A 209 31.10 -8.27 12.58
CA LEU A 209 30.50 -9.54 12.99
C LEU A 209 31.24 -10.14 14.22
N PHE A 210 32.56 -10.24 14.16
CA PHE A 210 33.37 -10.99 15.15
C PHE A 210 34.07 -10.11 16.19
N GLY A 211 34.15 -8.80 15.94
CA GLY A 211 34.90 -7.88 16.78
C GLY A 211 36.42 -8.01 16.59
N TYR A 212 37.17 -7.22 17.32
CA TYR A 212 38.62 -7.24 17.25
C TYR A 212 39.28 -6.88 18.59
N LYS A 213 40.49 -7.36 18.78
CA LYS A 213 41.37 -7.00 19.88
C LYS A 213 42.29 -5.85 19.49
N GLN A 214 42.73 -5.10 20.48
CA GLN A 214 43.72 -4.04 20.28
C GLN A 214 44.94 -4.58 19.54
N GLY A 215 45.41 -3.87 18.51
CA GLY A 215 46.53 -4.28 17.68
C GLY A 215 46.21 -5.26 16.55
N ALA A 216 44.92 -5.63 16.33
CA ALA A 216 44.53 -6.53 15.25
C ALA A 216 44.85 -5.95 13.86
N PHE A 217 44.81 -4.62 13.72
CA PHE A 217 45.17 -3.83 12.53
C PHE A 217 45.62 -2.44 12.94
N THR A 218 46.19 -1.65 12.03
CA THR A 218 46.87 -0.36 12.34
C THR A 218 46.02 0.63 13.15
N ASP A 219 44.70 0.64 12.96
CA ASP A 219 43.77 1.55 13.66
C ASP A 219 43.04 0.90 14.84
N ALA A 220 43.36 -0.35 15.20
CA ALA A 220 42.75 -1.05 16.33
C ALA A 220 43.35 -0.56 17.68
N LYS A 221 42.95 0.63 18.10
CA LYS A 221 43.47 1.28 19.34
C LYS A 221 42.85 0.72 20.61
N LYS A 222 41.69 0.06 20.55
CA LYS A 222 40.97 -0.55 21.67
C LYS A 222 40.26 -1.82 21.20
N ASP A 223 39.92 -2.70 22.14
CA ASP A 223 39.03 -3.83 21.89
C ASP A 223 37.65 -3.34 21.46
N LYS A 224 37.04 -4.00 20.47
CA LYS A 224 35.67 -3.77 20.06
C LYS A 224 34.90 -5.09 20.03
N PRO A 225 33.79 -5.22 20.79
CA PRO A 225 32.94 -6.40 20.70
C PRO A 225 32.26 -6.47 19.33
N GLY A 226 32.13 -7.68 18.78
CA GLY A 226 31.44 -7.94 17.54
C GLY A 226 29.91 -8.07 17.73
N ARG A 227 29.18 -8.14 16.62
CA ARG A 227 27.73 -8.30 16.62
C ARG A 227 27.29 -9.62 17.25
N PHE A 228 28.07 -10.70 17.12
CA PHE A 228 27.80 -11.96 17.83
C PHE A 228 27.89 -11.79 19.36
N ALA A 229 28.82 -11.00 19.86
CA ALA A 229 28.89 -10.69 21.29
C ALA A 229 27.68 -9.87 21.76
N LEU A 230 27.25 -8.89 20.94
CA LEU A 230 26.08 -8.05 21.25
C LEU A 230 24.78 -8.84 21.18
N ALA A 231 24.72 -9.91 20.37
CA ALA A 231 23.55 -10.78 20.21
C ALA A 231 23.50 -11.93 21.24
N GLU A 232 24.39 -11.96 22.22
CA GLU A 232 24.46 -13.03 23.20
C GLU A 232 23.13 -13.22 23.94
N ASN A 233 22.67 -14.48 24.03
CA ASN A 233 21.37 -14.85 24.56
C ASN A 233 20.14 -14.20 23.84
N GLY A 234 20.37 -13.64 22.66
CA GLY A 234 19.35 -13.05 21.81
C GLY A 234 19.35 -13.65 20.40
N THR A 235 19.11 -12.82 19.41
CA THR A 235 19.05 -13.21 18.00
C THR A 235 19.94 -12.30 17.16
N ILE A 236 20.79 -12.87 16.31
CA ILE A 236 21.47 -12.14 15.25
C ILE A 236 20.73 -12.36 13.94
N PHE A 237 20.40 -11.26 13.26
CA PHE A 237 19.77 -11.26 11.94
C PHE A 237 20.81 -10.82 10.90
N LEU A 238 21.16 -11.74 9.98
CA LEU A 238 22.16 -11.53 8.94
C LEU A 238 21.42 -11.28 7.62
N ASP A 239 21.19 -10.01 7.30
CA ASP A 239 20.54 -9.64 6.02
C ASP A 239 21.57 -9.66 4.89
N GLU A 240 21.11 -10.03 3.69
CA GLU A 240 21.90 -10.19 2.48
C GLU A 240 23.11 -11.12 2.66
N ILE A 241 22.86 -12.28 3.30
CA ILE A 241 23.91 -13.28 3.58
C ILE A 241 24.58 -13.83 2.30
N GLY A 242 23.92 -13.73 1.15
CA GLY A 242 24.48 -14.10 -0.14
C GLY A 242 25.64 -13.20 -0.60
N ASP A 243 25.85 -12.04 0.02
CA ASP A 243 26.87 -11.07 -0.41
C ASP A 243 28.21 -11.19 0.34
N ILE A 244 28.31 -12.08 1.34
CA ILE A 244 29.55 -12.28 2.10
C ILE A 244 30.63 -12.99 1.30
N SER A 245 31.89 -12.60 1.52
CA SER A 245 33.05 -13.21 0.88
C SER A 245 33.31 -14.66 1.33
N PRO A 246 34.04 -15.47 0.56
CA PRO A 246 34.40 -16.82 0.94
C PRO A 246 35.12 -16.93 2.31
N ALA A 247 35.90 -15.93 2.69
CA ALA A 247 36.59 -15.90 3.98
C ALA A 247 35.58 -15.79 5.14
N ILE A 248 34.59 -14.91 5.02
CA ILE A 248 33.52 -14.74 6.01
C ILE A 248 32.61 -15.98 6.04
N GLN A 249 32.34 -16.62 4.89
CA GLN A 249 31.58 -17.87 4.83
C GLN A 249 32.22 -18.97 5.68
N VAL A 250 33.55 -19.12 5.65
CA VAL A 250 34.28 -20.11 6.47
C VAL A 250 34.16 -19.81 7.95
N ARG A 251 34.33 -18.55 8.35
CA ARG A 251 34.19 -18.15 9.76
C ARG A 251 32.75 -18.33 10.26
N LEU A 252 31.78 -17.94 9.47
CA LEU A 252 30.37 -18.09 9.84
C LEU A 252 29.98 -19.56 10.00
N LEU A 253 30.50 -20.45 9.14
CA LEU A 253 30.29 -21.89 9.27
C LEU A 253 30.79 -22.40 10.65
N ARG A 254 31.99 -22.01 11.06
CA ARG A 254 32.53 -22.38 12.37
C ARG A 254 31.63 -21.91 13.52
N VAL A 255 31.15 -20.68 13.46
CA VAL A 255 30.19 -20.15 14.47
C VAL A 255 28.93 -20.99 14.56
N LEU A 256 28.39 -21.39 13.41
CA LEU A 256 27.14 -22.19 13.36
C LEU A 256 27.37 -23.64 13.87
N GLU A 257 28.56 -24.20 13.67
CA GLU A 257 28.89 -25.57 14.08
C GLU A 257 29.34 -25.65 15.53
N GLU A 258 30.33 -24.79 15.91
CA GLU A 258 30.97 -24.86 17.19
C GLU A 258 30.30 -23.98 18.26
N LYS A 259 29.35 -23.13 17.86
CA LYS A 259 28.73 -22.12 18.73
C LYS A 259 29.79 -21.23 19.41
N ALA A 260 30.82 -20.90 18.64
CA ALA A 260 31.91 -20.08 19.13
C ALA A 260 32.57 -19.32 17.97
N TYR A 261 33.17 -18.19 18.25
CA TYR A 261 33.89 -17.35 17.27
C TYR A 261 35.19 -16.80 17.87
N GLU A 262 36.10 -16.40 17.02
CA GLU A 262 37.36 -15.77 17.39
C GLU A 262 37.36 -14.30 16.94
N PRO A 263 37.51 -13.32 17.86
CA PRO A 263 37.76 -11.93 17.50
C PRO A 263 39.02 -11.77 16.65
N LEU A 264 39.03 -10.80 15.74
CA LEU A 264 40.20 -10.48 14.93
C LEU A 264 41.40 -10.14 15.83
N GLY A 265 42.57 -10.71 15.53
CA GLY A 265 43.77 -10.54 16.34
C GLY A 265 43.78 -11.34 17.65
N SER A 266 42.83 -12.25 17.87
CA SER A 266 42.78 -13.16 19.01
C SER A 266 42.82 -14.61 18.55
N THR A 267 43.47 -15.44 19.35
CA THR A 267 43.47 -16.91 19.24
C THR A 267 42.51 -17.56 20.25
N THR A 268 41.86 -16.73 21.08
CA THR A 268 40.91 -17.22 22.08
C THR A 268 39.52 -17.30 21.51
N SER A 269 38.94 -18.48 21.52
CA SER A 269 37.57 -18.72 21.08
C SER A 269 36.58 -18.24 22.16
N VAL A 270 35.53 -17.52 21.73
CA VAL A 270 34.45 -16.99 22.55
C VAL A 270 33.16 -17.73 22.19
N LYS A 271 32.57 -18.39 23.18
CA LYS A 271 31.25 -19.07 22.98
C LYS A 271 30.14 -18.06 22.74
N THR A 272 29.16 -18.46 21.95
CA THR A 272 27.94 -17.69 21.74
C THR A 272 26.69 -18.57 21.73
N ASN A 273 25.67 -18.08 22.39
CA ASN A 273 24.32 -18.68 22.38
C ASN A 273 23.35 -17.87 21.55
N ALA A 274 23.82 -17.03 20.61
CA ALA A 274 22.98 -16.26 19.73
C ALA A 274 22.22 -17.20 18.75
N ARG A 275 20.90 -17.00 18.61
CA ARG A 275 20.11 -17.60 17.53
C ARG A 275 20.43 -16.88 16.23
N VAL A 276 20.57 -17.63 15.13
CA VAL A 276 20.87 -17.04 13.81
C VAL A 276 19.63 -17.10 12.92
N ILE A 277 19.27 -15.94 12.37
CA ILE A 277 18.30 -15.81 11.28
C ILE A 277 19.07 -15.16 10.12
N ALA A 278 19.03 -15.78 8.94
CA ALA A 278 19.69 -15.28 7.74
C ALA A 278 18.63 -14.88 6.70
N ALA A 279 18.91 -13.83 5.95
CA ALA A 279 18.04 -13.41 4.84
C ALA A 279 18.85 -13.11 3.57
N THR A 280 18.24 -13.30 2.42
CA THR A 280 18.85 -12.98 1.12
C THR A 280 17.79 -12.77 0.04
N HIS A 281 18.12 -11.94 -0.95
CA HIS A 281 17.37 -11.83 -2.20
C HIS A 281 17.88 -12.80 -3.27
N ARG A 282 19.03 -13.44 -3.05
CA ARG A 282 19.71 -14.32 -4.02
C ARG A 282 19.22 -15.75 -3.89
N ASN A 283 19.21 -16.48 -5.02
CA ASN A 283 19.01 -17.92 -5.01
C ASN A 283 20.32 -18.60 -4.61
N LEU A 284 20.48 -18.91 -3.31
CA LEU A 284 21.70 -19.50 -2.80
C LEU A 284 22.01 -20.86 -3.40
N LYS A 285 21.00 -21.67 -3.78
CA LYS A 285 21.20 -22.95 -4.43
C LYS A 285 21.92 -22.81 -5.78
N GLU A 286 21.55 -21.79 -6.56
CA GLU A 286 22.26 -21.47 -7.80
C GLU A 286 23.67 -20.95 -7.54
N TRP A 287 23.87 -20.22 -6.46
CA TRP A 287 25.19 -19.69 -6.08
C TRP A 287 26.12 -20.78 -5.62
N VAL A 288 25.64 -21.81 -4.92
CA VAL A 288 26.40 -23.02 -4.62
C VAL A 288 26.83 -23.72 -5.91
N ALA A 289 25.91 -23.93 -6.85
CA ALA A 289 26.23 -24.55 -8.14
C ALA A 289 27.26 -23.76 -8.96
N LYS A 290 27.34 -22.43 -8.78
CA LYS A 290 28.32 -21.54 -9.42
C LYS A 290 29.62 -21.38 -8.61
N GLY A 291 29.79 -22.08 -7.48
CA GLY A 291 30.95 -21.98 -6.58
C GLY A 291 31.10 -20.63 -5.87
N ARG A 292 30.05 -19.79 -5.82
CA ARG A 292 30.05 -18.47 -5.16
C ARG A 292 29.61 -18.53 -3.73
N PHE A 293 28.96 -19.60 -3.32
CA PHE A 293 28.54 -19.85 -1.94
C PHE A 293 28.91 -21.29 -1.57
N ARG A 294 29.41 -21.50 -0.36
CA ARG A 294 29.82 -22.82 0.10
C ARG A 294 28.61 -23.71 0.37
N GLU A 295 28.67 -24.93 -0.06
CA GLU A 295 27.62 -25.92 0.10
C GLU A 295 27.38 -26.28 1.58
N ASP A 296 28.47 -26.44 2.35
CA ASP A 296 28.42 -26.75 3.78
C ASP A 296 27.70 -25.64 4.58
N LEU A 297 28.04 -24.37 4.33
CA LEU A 297 27.38 -23.24 4.94
C LEU A 297 25.90 -23.17 4.53
N TYR A 298 25.58 -23.41 3.25
CA TYR A 298 24.20 -23.42 2.76
C TYR A 298 23.35 -24.41 3.55
N PHE A 299 23.78 -25.66 3.73
CA PHE A 299 23.03 -26.64 4.53
C PHE A 299 22.91 -26.26 5.99
N ARG A 300 23.89 -25.56 6.55
CA ARG A 300 23.87 -25.16 7.95
C ARG A 300 22.94 -23.98 8.23
N ILE A 301 22.77 -23.04 7.28
CA ILE A 301 21.81 -21.92 7.42
C ILE A 301 20.41 -22.28 6.96
N ASN A 302 20.27 -23.25 6.07
CA ASN A 302 19.00 -23.65 5.45
C ASN A 302 18.32 -24.82 6.19
N VAL A 303 18.22 -24.71 7.53
CA VAL A 303 17.50 -25.72 8.35
C VAL A 303 16.00 -25.51 8.21
N ILE A 304 15.55 -24.28 8.36
CA ILE A 304 14.16 -23.89 8.10
C ILE A 304 14.18 -22.81 7.04
N LYS A 305 13.44 -23.02 5.94
CA LYS A 305 13.37 -22.08 4.82
C LYS A 305 12.00 -21.41 4.77
N LEU A 306 12.02 -20.07 4.73
CA LEU A 306 10.85 -19.24 4.43
C LEU A 306 11.07 -18.53 3.10
N THR A 307 10.10 -18.60 2.20
CA THR A 307 10.16 -17.90 0.90
C THR A 307 9.03 -16.89 0.83
N LEU A 308 9.41 -15.60 0.72
CA LEU A 308 8.45 -14.50 0.67
C LEU A 308 8.10 -14.18 -0.80
N PRO A 309 6.80 -14.12 -1.14
CA PRO A 309 6.38 -13.75 -2.47
C PRO A 309 6.66 -12.27 -2.74
N VAL A 310 6.91 -11.93 -4.01
CA VAL A 310 6.97 -10.54 -4.49
C VAL A 310 5.59 -9.88 -4.43
N LEU A 311 5.54 -8.56 -4.34
CA LEU A 311 4.27 -7.82 -4.21
C LEU A 311 3.38 -8.01 -5.46
N ALA A 312 3.97 -8.17 -6.64
CA ALA A 312 3.26 -8.48 -7.88
C ALA A 312 2.42 -9.78 -7.81
N ASP A 313 2.87 -10.78 -6.99
CA ASP A 313 2.17 -12.06 -6.78
C ASP A 313 1.14 -12.00 -5.63
N ARG A 314 1.02 -10.86 -4.96
CA ARG A 314 0.07 -10.62 -3.84
C ARG A 314 -0.62 -9.27 -3.95
N LYS A 315 -1.12 -8.95 -5.14
CA LYS A 315 -1.78 -7.65 -5.43
C LYS A 315 -2.99 -7.37 -4.53
N GLU A 316 -3.62 -8.41 -3.98
CA GLU A 316 -4.68 -8.30 -2.99
C GLU A 316 -4.24 -7.65 -1.67
N ASP A 317 -2.93 -7.64 -1.37
CA ASP A 317 -2.38 -6.98 -0.19
C ASP A 317 -2.24 -5.46 -0.38
N ILE A 318 -2.15 -4.99 -1.63
CA ILE A 318 -1.87 -3.59 -1.94
C ILE A 318 -2.87 -2.63 -1.28
N PRO A 319 -4.20 -2.82 -1.38
CA PRO A 319 -5.15 -1.91 -0.72
C PRO A 319 -4.97 -1.88 0.81
N LEU A 320 -4.70 -3.04 1.42
CA LEU A 320 -4.47 -3.17 2.86
C LEU A 320 -3.20 -2.42 3.30
N LEU A 321 -2.12 -2.58 2.55
CA LEU A 321 -0.84 -1.90 2.79
C LEU A 321 -0.96 -0.38 2.60
N VAL A 322 -1.67 0.06 1.55
CA VAL A 322 -1.93 1.49 1.30
C VAL A 322 -2.69 2.11 2.47
N ASP A 323 -3.77 1.47 2.92
CA ASP A 323 -4.56 1.96 4.05
C ASP A 323 -3.72 2.04 5.33
N HIS A 324 -2.88 1.02 5.57
CA HIS A 324 -1.96 0.99 6.71
C HIS A 324 -0.94 2.15 6.66
N PHE A 325 -0.28 2.37 5.52
CA PHE A 325 0.71 3.44 5.39
C PHE A 325 0.08 4.82 5.55
N ILE A 326 -1.10 5.05 4.97
CA ILE A 326 -1.79 6.33 5.13
C ILE A 326 -2.15 6.58 6.61
N GLN A 327 -2.66 5.56 7.32
CA GLN A 327 -2.97 5.68 8.74
C GLN A 327 -1.69 5.96 9.55
N HIS A 328 -0.61 5.25 9.26
CA HIS A 328 0.68 5.46 9.91
C HIS A 328 1.21 6.89 9.71
N PHE A 329 1.20 7.39 8.48
CA PHE A 329 1.66 8.75 8.19
C PHE A 329 0.73 9.84 8.74
N ASN A 330 -0.58 9.59 8.79
CA ASN A 330 -1.52 10.49 9.46
C ASN A 330 -1.15 10.69 10.94
N LEU A 331 -0.85 9.59 11.65
CA LEU A 331 -0.44 9.63 13.05
C LEU A 331 0.89 10.37 13.24
N LEU A 332 1.87 10.12 12.37
CA LEU A 332 3.21 10.71 12.48
C LEU A 332 3.26 12.20 12.09
N LYS A 333 2.53 12.59 11.05
CA LYS A 333 2.66 13.92 10.42
C LYS A 333 1.47 14.84 10.66
N GLY A 334 0.45 14.39 11.40
CA GLY A 334 -0.71 15.18 11.80
C GLY A 334 -1.60 15.65 10.64
N LYS A 335 -1.60 14.91 9.51
CA LYS A 335 -2.55 15.09 8.40
C LYS A 335 -3.76 14.16 8.57
N ASP A 336 -4.81 14.41 7.82
CA ASP A 336 -6.05 13.63 7.84
C ASP A 336 -6.40 13.12 6.42
N LEU A 337 -5.45 12.46 5.77
CA LEU A 337 -5.70 11.83 4.47
C LEU A 337 -6.56 10.58 4.66
N ILE A 338 -7.58 10.43 3.81
CA ILE A 338 -8.59 9.37 3.93
C ILE A 338 -8.22 8.15 3.10
N GLY A 339 -7.49 8.34 2.00
CA GLY A 339 -7.13 7.27 1.09
C GLY A 339 -6.67 7.76 -0.27
N LEU A 340 -6.63 6.82 -1.24
CA LEU A 340 -6.39 7.09 -2.64
C LEU A 340 -7.70 7.32 -3.40
N SER A 341 -7.67 8.18 -4.42
CA SER A 341 -8.77 8.26 -5.39
C SER A 341 -8.90 6.92 -6.15
N GLN A 342 -10.07 6.65 -6.71
CA GLN A 342 -10.30 5.43 -7.50
C GLN A 342 -9.29 5.28 -8.66
N ARG A 343 -8.95 6.39 -9.33
CA ARG A 343 -7.93 6.40 -10.39
C ARG A 343 -6.52 6.11 -9.87
N SER A 344 -6.17 6.65 -8.71
CA SER A 344 -4.88 6.40 -8.06
C SER A 344 -4.76 4.94 -7.62
N MET A 345 -5.82 4.39 -7.01
CA MET A 345 -5.84 2.98 -6.60
C MET A 345 -5.72 2.04 -7.81
N ALA A 346 -6.42 2.33 -8.91
CA ALA A 346 -6.30 1.54 -10.14
C ALA A 346 -4.85 1.56 -10.69
N ALA A 347 -4.17 2.70 -10.68
CA ALA A 347 -2.78 2.82 -11.10
C ALA A 347 -1.84 2.00 -10.21
N VAL A 348 -2.00 2.11 -8.90
CA VAL A 348 -1.22 1.38 -7.89
C VAL A 348 -1.39 -0.13 -8.01
N LEU A 349 -2.60 -0.63 -8.36
CA LEU A 349 -2.88 -2.04 -8.57
C LEU A 349 -2.30 -2.59 -9.89
N LEU A 350 -2.16 -1.73 -10.91
CA LEU A 350 -1.61 -2.12 -12.21
C LEU A 350 -0.08 -2.17 -12.23
N TYR A 351 0.58 -1.40 -11.38
CA TYR A 351 2.02 -1.32 -11.32
C TYR A 351 2.64 -2.62 -10.74
N ASP A 352 3.83 -3.00 -11.20
CA ASP A 352 4.46 -4.28 -10.87
C ASP A 352 5.33 -4.27 -9.61
N TRP A 353 5.62 -3.09 -9.06
CA TRP A 353 6.34 -2.91 -7.80
C TRP A 353 7.69 -3.65 -7.74
N PRO A 354 8.67 -3.33 -8.60
CA PRO A 354 9.97 -3.98 -8.58
C PRO A 354 10.70 -3.86 -7.22
N GLY A 355 10.50 -2.76 -6.49
CA GLY A 355 10.99 -2.57 -5.11
C GLY A 355 10.03 -3.08 -4.03
N ASN A 356 8.98 -3.81 -4.40
CA ASN A 356 8.02 -4.46 -3.51
C ASN A 356 7.37 -3.50 -2.49
N VAL A 357 7.20 -3.94 -1.23
CA VAL A 357 6.51 -3.17 -0.18
C VAL A 357 7.25 -1.88 0.16
N ARG A 358 8.59 -1.89 0.13
CA ARG A 358 9.39 -0.68 0.39
C ARG A 358 9.17 0.40 -0.67
N GLU A 359 9.04 0.02 -1.94
CA GLU A 359 8.71 0.96 -3.00
C GLU A 359 7.29 1.50 -2.87
N LEU A 360 6.32 0.64 -2.52
CA LEU A 360 4.94 1.05 -2.25
C LEU A 360 4.89 2.05 -1.09
N GLU A 361 5.56 1.76 0.03
CA GLU A 361 5.65 2.64 1.19
C GLU A 361 6.21 4.01 0.82
N ASN A 362 7.35 4.05 0.12
CA ASN A 362 7.97 5.29 -0.35
C ASN A 362 7.06 6.08 -1.30
N ALA A 363 6.34 5.38 -2.20
CA ALA A 363 5.41 6.02 -3.13
C ALA A 363 4.21 6.66 -2.41
N ILE A 364 3.68 5.97 -1.39
CA ILE A 364 2.59 6.50 -0.57
C ILE A 364 3.10 7.65 0.32
N GLU A 365 4.30 7.55 0.90
CA GLU A 365 4.92 8.65 1.66
C GLU A 365 5.11 9.90 0.79
N HIS A 366 5.66 9.74 -0.41
CA HIS A 366 5.81 10.82 -1.38
C HIS A 366 4.47 11.49 -1.68
N ALA A 367 3.47 10.69 -2.03
CA ALA A 367 2.13 11.19 -2.33
C ALA A 367 1.48 11.86 -1.11
N PHE A 368 1.69 11.32 0.08
CA PHE A 368 1.23 11.88 1.34
C PHE A 368 1.80 13.28 1.61
N VAL A 369 3.08 13.49 1.32
CA VAL A 369 3.76 14.79 1.50
C VAL A 369 3.23 15.84 0.52
N ILE A 370 3.08 15.47 -0.76
CA ILE A 370 2.71 16.38 -1.85
C ILE A 370 1.21 16.70 -1.85
N SER A 371 0.37 15.76 -1.42
CA SER A 371 -1.08 15.92 -1.45
C SER A 371 -1.53 17.12 -0.61
N ARG A 372 -2.30 18.02 -1.23
CA ARG A 372 -2.89 19.22 -0.60
C ARG A 372 -4.35 19.01 -0.17
N GLY A 373 -4.95 17.89 -0.59
CA GLY A 373 -6.33 17.52 -0.26
C GLY A 373 -6.37 16.34 0.71
N GLN A 374 -7.57 15.85 0.97
CA GLN A 374 -7.78 14.69 1.85
C GLN A 374 -7.66 13.34 1.14
N VAL A 375 -7.58 13.35 -0.18
CA VAL A 375 -7.48 12.16 -1.02
C VAL A 375 -6.26 12.30 -1.93
N ILE A 376 -5.41 11.30 -1.93
CA ILE A 376 -4.26 11.20 -2.83
C ILE A 376 -4.77 10.99 -4.27
N ARG A 377 -4.46 11.95 -5.14
CA ARG A 377 -4.80 11.91 -6.56
C ARG A 377 -3.67 11.31 -7.37
N LEU A 378 -3.98 10.92 -8.62
CA LEU A 378 -2.99 10.33 -9.51
C LEU A 378 -1.74 11.21 -9.69
N ASN A 379 -1.92 12.53 -9.80
CA ASN A 379 -0.82 13.48 -9.95
C ASN A 379 0.04 13.65 -8.68
N ASP A 380 -0.41 13.17 -7.53
CA ASP A 380 0.36 13.16 -6.29
C ASP A 380 1.29 11.94 -6.21
N LEU A 381 1.01 10.88 -6.99
CA LEU A 381 1.85 9.69 -7.07
C LEU A 381 3.10 9.94 -7.94
N PRO A 382 4.21 9.22 -7.70
CA PRO A 382 5.37 9.26 -8.60
C PRO A 382 5.00 8.93 -10.05
N GLU A 383 5.63 9.62 -11.01
CA GLU A 383 5.34 9.45 -12.45
C GLU A 383 5.48 8.01 -12.96
N ALA A 384 6.39 7.23 -12.36
CA ALA A 384 6.60 5.83 -12.69
C ALA A 384 5.34 4.96 -12.51
N ILE A 385 4.45 5.35 -11.58
CA ILE A 385 3.21 4.63 -11.25
C ILE A 385 2.06 5.06 -12.17
N HIS A 386 2.21 6.20 -12.85
CA HIS A 386 1.18 6.65 -13.78
C HIS A 386 1.04 5.60 -14.88
N PRO A 387 -0.20 5.16 -15.22
CA PRO A 387 -0.41 4.29 -16.35
C PRO A 387 0.26 4.97 -17.54
N GLN A 388 1.33 4.37 -18.02
CA GLN A 388 1.91 4.85 -19.27
C GLN A 388 0.76 4.79 -20.26
N LYS A 389 0.31 5.96 -20.75
CA LYS A 389 -0.36 5.96 -22.04
C LYS A 389 0.62 5.20 -22.91
N GLU A 390 0.25 3.99 -23.34
CA GLU A 390 0.95 3.40 -24.46
C GLU A 390 0.94 4.52 -25.51
N ALA A 391 2.00 5.28 -25.55
CA ALA A 391 2.23 6.17 -26.66
C ALA A 391 2.23 5.21 -27.83
N PHE A 392 1.19 5.32 -28.66
CA PHE A 392 1.10 4.53 -29.90
C PHE A 392 2.36 4.90 -30.67
N GLN A 393 3.45 4.17 -30.36
CA GLN A 393 4.70 4.31 -31.06
C GLN A 393 4.46 3.70 -32.43
N ILE A 394 4.17 4.57 -33.39
CA ILE A 394 4.21 4.17 -34.78
C ILE A 394 5.66 3.80 -35.03
N PRO A 395 5.99 2.51 -35.27
CA PRO A 395 7.36 2.14 -35.55
C PRO A 395 7.85 2.96 -36.74
N THR A 396 8.97 3.63 -36.57
CA THR A 396 9.58 4.44 -37.64
C THR A 396 9.94 3.54 -38.82
N GLY A 397 9.59 3.97 -40.04
CA GLY A 397 9.88 3.21 -41.27
C GLY A 397 8.73 2.38 -41.81
N LEU A 398 7.55 2.37 -41.17
CA LEU A 398 6.38 1.69 -41.70
C LEU A 398 5.61 2.60 -42.69
N THR A 399 5.08 1.98 -43.73
CA THR A 399 4.13 2.64 -44.64
C THR A 399 2.77 2.83 -43.95
N LEU A 400 1.96 3.80 -44.40
CA LEU A 400 0.61 4.03 -43.90
C LEU A 400 -0.25 2.74 -43.93
N LYS A 401 -0.03 1.88 -44.93
CA LYS A 401 -0.72 0.60 -45.07
C LYS A 401 -0.35 -0.39 -43.98
N GLU A 402 0.91 -0.43 -43.57
CA GLU A 402 1.38 -1.27 -42.47
C GLU A 402 0.93 -0.76 -41.11
N ILE A 403 0.91 0.56 -40.91
CA ILE A 403 0.36 1.21 -39.70
C ILE A 403 -1.14 0.91 -39.59
N GLU A 404 -1.91 1.05 -40.68
CA GLU A 404 -3.33 0.72 -40.72
C GLU A 404 -3.57 -0.76 -40.39
N LYS A 405 -2.78 -1.66 -40.96
CA LYS A 405 -2.83 -3.10 -40.70
C LYS A 405 -2.60 -3.40 -39.21
N HIS A 406 -1.57 -2.79 -38.63
CA HIS A 406 -1.20 -2.99 -37.24
C HIS A 406 -2.29 -2.46 -36.29
N ALA A 407 -2.82 -1.27 -36.52
CA ALA A 407 -3.89 -0.66 -35.73
C ALA A 407 -5.16 -1.51 -35.74
N ILE A 408 -5.58 -2.01 -36.91
CA ILE A 408 -6.76 -2.89 -37.05
C ILE A 408 -6.54 -4.22 -36.34
N HIS A 409 -5.35 -4.82 -36.49
CA HIS A 409 -5.02 -6.09 -35.83
C HIS A 409 -5.05 -5.96 -34.31
N GLN A 410 -4.43 -4.95 -33.74
CA GLN A 410 -4.44 -4.71 -32.29
C GLN A 410 -5.84 -4.44 -31.75
N ALA A 411 -6.65 -3.64 -32.45
CA ALA A 411 -8.03 -3.40 -32.06
C ALA A 411 -8.89 -4.68 -32.11
N LEU A 412 -8.65 -5.58 -33.07
CA LEU A 412 -9.30 -6.90 -33.12
C LEU A 412 -8.91 -7.78 -31.93
N VAL A 413 -7.62 -7.81 -31.55
CA VAL A 413 -7.12 -8.58 -30.40
C VAL A 413 -7.75 -8.06 -29.11
N ARG A 414 -7.73 -6.73 -28.86
CA ARG A 414 -8.35 -6.13 -27.66
C ARG A 414 -9.85 -6.41 -27.54
N ASN A 415 -10.55 -6.50 -28.67
CA ASN A 415 -11.98 -6.78 -28.71
C ASN A 415 -12.34 -8.27 -28.94
N ASN A 416 -11.37 -9.19 -28.75
CA ASN A 416 -11.59 -10.64 -28.92
C ASN A 416 -12.27 -11.00 -30.25
N GLY A 417 -11.87 -10.34 -31.35
CA GLY A 417 -12.43 -10.55 -32.69
C GLY A 417 -13.82 -9.97 -32.92
N LYS A 418 -14.44 -9.28 -31.97
CA LYS A 418 -15.79 -8.71 -32.10
C LYS A 418 -15.81 -7.50 -33.03
N LYS A 419 -16.21 -7.69 -34.29
CA LYS A 419 -16.15 -6.68 -35.38
C LYS A 419 -16.88 -5.37 -35.04
N MET A 420 -18.04 -5.42 -34.36
CA MET A 420 -18.79 -4.22 -33.98
C MET A 420 -18.05 -3.37 -32.94
N ALA A 421 -17.48 -4.00 -31.93
CA ALA A 421 -16.70 -3.31 -30.91
C ALA A 421 -15.42 -2.70 -31.50
N THR A 422 -14.71 -3.49 -32.34
CA THR A 422 -13.51 -3.03 -33.06
C THR A 422 -13.78 -1.84 -33.99
N ALA A 423 -14.88 -1.88 -34.73
CA ALA A 423 -15.27 -0.78 -35.60
C ALA A 423 -15.56 0.50 -34.83
N ARG A 424 -16.26 0.38 -33.68
CA ARG A 424 -16.54 1.51 -32.77
C ARG A 424 -15.26 2.09 -32.17
N GLU A 425 -14.34 1.24 -31.72
CA GLU A 425 -13.04 1.68 -31.17
C GLU A 425 -12.20 2.45 -32.21
N LEU A 426 -12.20 1.97 -33.47
CA LEU A 426 -11.46 2.59 -34.56
C LEU A 426 -12.18 3.80 -35.20
N GLY A 427 -13.37 4.16 -34.74
CA GLY A 427 -14.17 5.26 -35.30
C GLY A 427 -14.63 5.04 -36.73
N ILE A 428 -14.80 3.79 -37.18
CA ILE A 428 -15.23 3.42 -38.54
C ILE A 428 -16.47 2.53 -38.50
N ASP A 429 -17.20 2.46 -39.59
CA ASP A 429 -18.34 1.55 -39.69
C ASP A 429 -17.89 0.08 -39.92
N LYS A 430 -18.79 -0.87 -39.62
CA LYS A 430 -18.54 -2.31 -39.72
C LYS A 430 -18.14 -2.76 -41.13
N ASN A 431 -18.75 -2.15 -42.17
CA ASN A 431 -18.48 -2.52 -43.56
C ASN A 431 -17.10 -2.02 -44.00
N THR A 432 -16.74 -0.81 -43.56
CA THR A 432 -15.41 -0.25 -43.77
C THR A 432 -14.34 -1.14 -43.08
N LEU A 433 -14.57 -1.57 -41.84
CA LEU A 433 -13.66 -2.51 -41.15
C LEU A 433 -13.52 -3.82 -41.94
N ARG A 434 -14.62 -4.42 -42.39
CA ARG A 434 -14.62 -5.66 -43.19
C ARG A 434 -13.85 -5.50 -44.51
N ARG A 435 -14.05 -4.38 -45.23
CA ARG A 435 -13.33 -4.10 -46.46
C ARG A 435 -11.82 -3.93 -46.21
N LYS A 436 -11.45 -3.23 -45.13
CA LYS A 436 -10.05 -3.01 -44.79
C LYS A 436 -9.36 -4.32 -44.32
N THR A 437 -9.98 -5.13 -43.48
CA THR A 437 -9.46 -6.43 -43.05
C THR A 437 -9.20 -7.37 -44.25
N ASN A 438 -10.13 -7.43 -45.20
CA ASN A 438 -9.95 -8.22 -46.40
C ASN A 438 -8.82 -7.69 -47.29
N ARG A 439 -8.77 -6.36 -47.54
CA ARG A 439 -7.70 -5.73 -48.33
C ARG A 439 -6.31 -5.88 -47.73
N LEU A 440 -6.20 -5.90 -46.40
CA LEU A 440 -4.94 -5.98 -45.66
C LEU A 440 -4.54 -7.42 -45.29
N GLY A 441 -5.34 -8.42 -45.65
CA GLY A 441 -5.07 -9.84 -45.39
C GLY A 441 -5.02 -10.20 -43.91
N ILE A 442 -5.84 -9.52 -43.07
CA ILE A 442 -5.88 -9.77 -41.64
C ILE A 442 -6.83 -10.95 -41.37
N LYS A 443 -6.28 -12.07 -40.90
CA LYS A 443 -7.06 -13.22 -40.43
C LYS A 443 -7.64 -12.87 -39.07
N ILE A 444 -8.96 -12.97 -38.94
CA ILE A 444 -9.67 -12.80 -37.66
C ILE A 444 -9.66 -14.17 -37.01
N VAL A 445 -8.94 -14.29 -35.89
CA VAL A 445 -8.92 -15.50 -35.05
C VAL A 445 -10.18 -15.55 -34.23
#